data_f1c6ab82a32351d197b563a7ee180329
#
_entry.id   f1c6ab82a32351d197b563a7ee180329
#
_cell.length_a   1.000
_cell.length_b   1.000
_cell.length_c   1.000
_cell.angle_alpha   90.00
_cell.angle_beta   90.00
_cell.angle_gamma   90.00
#
_symmetry.space_group_name_H-M   'P 1'
#
loop_
_entity.id
_entity.type
_entity.pdbx_description
1 polymer ?
#
loop_
_entity_poly.entity_id
_entity_poly.type
_entity_poly.pdbx_seq_one_letter_code
_entity_poly.pdbx_strand_id
1 'polypeptide(L)'
;MNEKTEQLPRETPEQSRERSPEPLIGHVSDTAFWVAHYRAIEGERPDALFHDPLAGVLAGERGRKIAQAMPMTFWTGWSVVLRTCIIDDYIREAVASGVDTILNLGAGLDTRPYRMELPESLLWIEADYPHMIEFKEERLAKERPRFRLERVKIDLADVEARRQMLAETDARARKMLVLTEGVVPYLDEAQAASLAEDLRALAHVHYWVLDYFSPEVVKYRGRNSMHERMQNAPLQFAPEDWWGFFEARGWRAKEVRYYWEEAERRKRQLRLPWHMRAMFAVRGLFLSRKRREAFQKIAGYVLLEPKAEEQVINEG
;
A
#
# COMPACT_ATOMS: atom_id res chain seq x y z
N MET A 1 0.21 -62.60 46.85
CA MET A 1 0.63 -61.98 45.59
C MET A 1 -0.47 -60.99 45.18
N ASN A 2 -0.27 -59.70 45.50
CA ASN A 2 -1.21 -58.62 45.19
C ASN A 2 -0.74 -57.89 43.94
N GLU A 3 -1.46 -58.07 42.87
CA GLU A 3 -1.29 -57.22 41.66
C GLU A 3 -1.99 -55.87 41.91
N LYS A 4 -1.18 -54.82 41.99
CA LYS A 4 -1.66 -53.46 41.97
C LYS A 4 -1.86 -53.08 40.50
N THR A 5 -3.11 -52.94 40.11
CA THR A 5 -3.51 -52.34 38.82
C THR A 5 -3.30 -50.81 38.90
N GLU A 6 -2.32 -50.31 38.21
CA GLU A 6 -2.02 -48.89 38.06
C GLU A 6 -3.05 -48.25 37.12
N GLN A 7 -3.94 -47.45 37.67
CA GLN A 7 -4.91 -46.67 36.86
C GLN A 7 -4.21 -45.43 36.30
N LEU A 8 -4.12 -45.37 34.96
CA LEU A 8 -3.73 -44.16 34.22
C LEU A 8 -4.74 -43.02 34.52
N PRO A 9 -4.25 -41.76 34.64
CA PRO A 9 -5.14 -40.64 34.92
C PRO A 9 -6.07 -40.38 33.74
N ARG A 10 -7.37 -40.30 33.99
CA ARG A 10 -8.37 -39.88 33.03
C ARG A 10 -8.16 -38.40 32.71
N GLU A 11 -7.84 -38.10 31.48
CA GLU A 11 -7.83 -36.72 30.94
C GLU A 11 -9.24 -36.12 31.11
N THR A 12 -9.28 -34.92 31.70
CA THR A 12 -10.53 -34.17 31.89
C THR A 12 -10.97 -33.55 30.56
N PRO A 13 -12.28 -33.44 30.27
CA PRO A 13 -12.81 -32.94 28.97
C PRO A 13 -12.63 -31.44 28.69
N GLU A 14 -11.78 -30.74 29.42
CA GLU A 14 -11.62 -29.28 29.34
C GLU A 14 -10.50 -28.79 28.40
N GLN A 15 -9.77 -29.70 27.76
CA GLN A 15 -8.62 -29.33 26.89
C GLN A 15 -8.86 -29.35 25.39
N SER A 16 -10.06 -29.69 24.93
CA SER A 16 -10.47 -29.57 23.54
C SER A 16 -11.37 -28.37 23.29
N ARG A 17 -10.99 -27.18 23.76
CA ARG A 17 -11.46 -25.98 23.11
C ARG A 17 -10.77 -25.91 21.73
N GLU A 18 -11.51 -26.31 20.68
CA GLU A 18 -11.17 -26.03 19.30
C GLU A 18 -10.75 -24.56 19.23
N ARG A 19 -9.45 -24.31 19.02
CA ARG A 19 -8.97 -22.96 18.70
C ARG A 19 -9.69 -22.58 17.42
N SER A 20 -10.56 -21.59 17.51
CA SER A 20 -11.13 -20.97 16.32
C SER A 20 -9.97 -20.68 15.37
N PRO A 21 -10.08 -21.03 14.07
CA PRO A 21 -8.98 -20.81 13.13
C PRO A 21 -8.56 -19.35 13.21
N GLU A 22 -7.26 -19.11 13.40
CA GLU A 22 -6.72 -17.76 13.46
C GLU A 22 -7.18 -16.97 12.22
N PRO A 23 -7.63 -15.72 12.39
CA PRO A 23 -8.09 -14.94 11.27
C PRO A 23 -6.95 -14.79 10.24
N LEU A 24 -7.25 -14.99 8.96
CA LEU A 24 -6.26 -14.92 7.87
C LEU A 24 -5.58 -13.54 7.80
N ILE A 25 -6.30 -12.50 8.20
CA ILE A 25 -5.79 -11.14 8.41
C ILE A 25 -6.00 -10.81 9.89
N GLY A 26 -4.96 -11.03 10.68
CA GLY A 26 -4.91 -10.68 12.09
C GLY A 26 -4.46 -9.25 12.35
N HIS A 27 -3.68 -8.67 11.41
CA HIS A 27 -3.13 -7.33 11.49
C HIS A 27 -3.06 -6.70 10.09
N VAL A 28 -3.01 -5.36 10.01
CA VAL A 28 -2.91 -4.62 8.74
C VAL A 28 -1.69 -5.05 7.90
N SER A 29 -0.56 -5.37 8.56
CA SER A 29 0.64 -5.88 7.89
C SER A 29 0.44 -7.19 7.12
N ASP A 30 -0.59 -7.98 7.44
CA ASP A 30 -0.91 -9.21 6.71
C ASP A 30 -1.32 -8.95 5.27
N THR A 31 -1.87 -7.77 5.00
CA THR A 31 -2.24 -7.36 3.65
C THR A 31 -1.03 -7.26 2.71
N ALA A 32 0.18 -7.02 3.26
CA ALA A 32 1.41 -6.97 2.48
C ALA A 32 1.74 -8.32 1.81
N PHE A 33 1.45 -9.46 2.47
CA PHE A 33 1.63 -10.80 1.91
C PHE A 33 0.71 -11.04 0.71
N TRP A 34 -0.51 -10.60 0.82
CA TRP A 34 -1.51 -10.69 -0.25
C TRP A 34 -1.09 -9.89 -1.48
N VAL A 35 -0.62 -8.67 -1.27
CA VAL A 35 -0.10 -7.78 -2.31
C VAL A 35 1.14 -8.37 -2.98
N ALA A 36 2.10 -8.88 -2.20
CA ALA A 36 3.30 -9.51 -2.73
C ALA A 36 2.97 -10.73 -3.60
N HIS A 37 1.97 -11.52 -3.22
CA HIS A 37 1.51 -12.66 -4.02
C HIS A 37 1.05 -12.25 -5.43
N TYR A 38 0.28 -11.16 -5.56
CA TYR A 38 -0.15 -10.69 -6.89
C TYR A 38 0.98 -10.10 -7.72
N ARG A 39 1.98 -9.47 -7.10
CA ARG A 39 3.18 -9.03 -7.83
C ARG A 39 3.98 -10.20 -8.37
N ALA A 40 4.10 -11.28 -7.59
CA ALA A 40 4.75 -12.50 -8.04
C ALA A 40 4.03 -13.11 -9.25
N ILE A 41 2.70 -13.28 -9.17
CA ILE A 41 1.89 -13.81 -10.28
C ILE A 41 2.03 -12.96 -11.54
N GLU A 42 2.07 -11.63 -11.42
CA GLU A 42 2.29 -10.79 -12.60
C GLU A 42 3.63 -11.08 -13.26
N GLY A 43 4.70 -11.23 -12.46
CA GLY A 43 6.05 -11.50 -12.97
C GLY A 43 6.20 -12.82 -13.71
N GLU A 44 5.31 -13.79 -13.48
CA GLU A 44 5.31 -15.11 -14.15
C GLU A 44 4.58 -15.08 -15.51
N ARG A 45 3.93 -13.99 -15.86
CA ARG A 45 3.15 -13.89 -17.09
C ARG A 45 4.06 -13.66 -18.30
N PRO A 46 3.73 -14.24 -19.49
CA PRO A 46 4.45 -13.94 -20.73
C PRO A 46 4.35 -12.45 -21.15
N ASP A 47 3.27 -11.79 -20.77
CA ASP A 47 2.99 -10.38 -21.01
C ASP A 47 3.13 -9.50 -19.75
N ALA A 48 4.03 -9.90 -18.82
CA ALA A 48 4.27 -9.22 -17.57
C ALA A 48 4.62 -7.74 -17.79
N LEU A 49 4.03 -6.84 -16.99
CA LEU A 49 4.37 -5.42 -16.99
C LEU A 49 5.61 -5.12 -16.15
N PHE A 50 5.95 -6.00 -15.24
CA PHE A 50 7.18 -5.97 -14.43
C PHE A 50 7.50 -7.38 -13.93
N HIS A 51 8.75 -7.60 -13.54
CA HIS A 51 9.20 -8.82 -12.90
C HIS A 51 9.58 -8.55 -11.45
N ASP A 52 9.01 -9.36 -10.53
CA ASP A 52 9.26 -9.24 -9.09
C ASP A 52 9.42 -10.64 -8.45
N PRO A 53 10.54 -11.31 -8.73
CA PRO A 53 10.74 -12.68 -8.23
C PRO A 53 10.82 -12.74 -6.70
N LEU A 54 11.32 -11.69 -6.05
CA LEU A 54 11.43 -11.64 -4.59
C LEU A 54 10.08 -11.46 -3.91
N ALA A 55 9.10 -10.89 -4.59
CA ALA A 55 7.73 -10.83 -4.06
C ALA A 55 7.17 -12.23 -3.80
N GLY A 56 7.49 -13.22 -4.65
CA GLY A 56 7.11 -14.62 -4.44
C GLY A 56 7.78 -15.25 -3.22
N VAL A 57 9.06 -14.96 -3.02
CA VAL A 57 9.82 -15.41 -1.83
C VAL A 57 9.21 -14.86 -0.54
N LEU A 58 8.86 -13.57 -0.55
CA LEU A 58 8.29 -12.88 0.61
C LEU A 58 6.83 -13.28 0.87
N ALA A 59 6.00 -13.41 -0.17
CA ALA A 59 4.60 -13.79 -0.02
C ALA A 59 4.45 -15.21 0.54
N GLY A 60 5.22 -16.14 0.02
CA GLY A 60 5.21 -17.53 0.43
C GLY A 60 3.82 -18.16 0.43
N GLU A 61 3.65 -19.17 1.25
CA GLU A 61 2.36 -19.86 1.41
C GLU A 61 1.29 -18.97 2.08
N ARG A 62 1.69 -18.03 2.94
CA ARG A 62 0.78 -17.10 3.61
C ARG A 62 0.06 -16.21 2.62
N GLY A 63 0.79 -15.57 1.72
CA GLY A 63 0.20 -14.71 0.68
C GLY A 63 -0.75 -15.47 -0.25
N ARG A 64 -0.39 -16.71 -0.61
CA ARG A 64 -1.25 -17.58 -1.42
C ARG A 64 -2.56 -17.91 -0.71
N LYS A 65 -2.52 -18.32 0.57
CA LYS A 65 -3.71 -18.63 1.37
C LYS A 65 -4.63 -17.43 1.52
N ILE A 66 -4.07 -16.24 1.81
CA ILE A 66 -4.85 -15.01 1.91
C ILE A 66 -5.53 -14.72 0.56
N ALA A 67 -4.78 -14.76 -0.54
CA ALA A 67 -5.32 -14.50 -1.88
C ALA A 67 -6.48 -15.44 -2.26
N GLN A 68 -6.36 -16.74 -1.93
CA GLN A 68 -7.42 -17.74 -2.21
C GLN A 68 -8.69 -17.52 -1.37
N ALA A 69 -8.55 -17.00 -0.17
CA ALA A 69 -9.68 -16.78 0.73
C ALA A 69 -10.40 -15.45 0.49
N MET A 70 -9.76 -14.50 -0.19
CA MET A 70 -10.35 -13.18 -0.42
C MET A 70 -11.33 -13.16 -1.59
N PRO A 71 -12.45 -12.43 -1.47
CA PRO A 71 -13.38 -12.25 -2.59
C PRO A 71 -12.78 -11.33 -3.66
N MET A 72 -13.32 -11.39 -4.88
CA MET A 72 -12.98 -10.50 -5.98
C MET A 72 -11.48 -10.45 -6.32
N THR A 73 -10.81 -11.59 -6.28
CA THR A 73 -9.37 -11.75 -6.52
C THR A 73 -8.89 -11.11 -7.83
N PHE A 74 -9.73 -11.15 -8.88
CA PHE A 74 -9.44 -10.53 -10.19
C PHE A 74 -9.30 -9.00 -10.10
N TRP A 75 -10.14 -8.34 -9.27
CA TRP A 75 -10.08 -6.89 -9.07
C TRP A 75 -8.83 -6.50 -8.30
N THR A 76 -8.56 -7.20 -7.21
CA THR A 76 -7.41 -6.91 -6.35
C THR A 76 -6.10 -7.16 -7.09
N GLY A 77 -5.96 -8.31 -7.76
CA GLY A 77 -4.76 -8.60 -8.56
C GLY A 77 -4.53 -7.55 -9.64
N TRP A 78 -5.58 -7.15 -10.39
CA TRP A 78 -5.50 -6.11 -11.39
C TRP A 78 -5.07 -4.75 -10.81
N SER A 79 -5.67 -4.33 -9.69
CA SER A 79 -5.31 -3.06 -9.05
C SER A 79 -3.89 -3.07 -8.49
N VAL A 80 -3.42 -4.20 -7.92
CA VAL A 80 -2.04 -4.34 -7.44
C VAL A 80 -1.04 -4.20 -8.60
N VAL A 81 -1.31 -4.80 -9.75
CA VAL A 81 -0.43 -4.67 -10.92
C VAL A 81 -0.34 -3.22 -11.39
N LEU A 82 -1.48 -2.54 -11.54
CA LEU A 82 -1.50 -1.16 -12.01
C LEU A 82 -0.84 -0.21 -11.01
N ARG A 83 -1.14 -0.33 -9.71
CA ARG A 83 -0.51 0.53 -8.70
C ARG A 83 1.00 0.37 -8.68
N THR A 84 1.49 -0.87 -8.79
CA THR A 84 2.94 -1.12 -8.86
C THR A 84 3.57 -0.37 -10.01
N CYS A 85 2.95 -0.45 -11.20
CA CYS A 85 3.44 0.27 -12.38
C CYS A 85 3.36 1.81 -12.22
N ILE A 86 2.27 2.33 -11.66
CA ILE A 86 2.09 3.78 -11.45
C ILE A 86 3.16 4.31 -10.50
N ILE A 87 3.37 3.64 -9.38
CA ILE A 87 4.37 4.04 -8.38
C ILE A 87 5.77 3.95 -8.97
N ASP A 88 6.08 2.87 -9.70
CA ASP A 88 7.38 2.72 -10.36
C ASP A 88 7.67 3.85 -11.34
N ASP A 89 6.67 4.31 -12.10
CA ASP A 89 6.82 5.44 -13.01
C ASP A 89 7.03 6.74 -12.22
N TYR A 90 6.24 7.02 -11.19
CA TYR A 90 6.44 8.21 -10.34
C TYR A 90 7.84 8.25 -9.71
N ILE A 91 8.34 7.10 -9.26
CA ILE A 91 9.70 7.00 -8.71
C ILE A 91 10.74 7.31 -9.78
N ARG A 92 10.64 6.71 -10.98
CA ARG A 92 11.59 6.98 -12.09
C ARG A 92 11.59 8.44 -12.48
N GLU A 93 10.42 9.05 -12.63
CA GLU A 93 10.25 10.45 -12.99
C GLU A 93 10.80 11.39 -11.90
N ALA A 94 10.54 11.08 -10.63
CA ALA A 94 11.07 11.84 -9.51
C ALA A 94 12.60 11.77 -9.43
N VAL A 95 13.18 10.57 -9.56
CA VAL A 95 14.65 10.40 -9.57
C VAL A 95 15.26 11.10 -10.77
N ALA A 96 14.66 11.02 -11.96
CA ALA A 96 15.11 11.76 -13.14
C ALA A 96 15.02 13.30 -12.94
N SER A 97 14.12 13.78 -12.07
CA SER A 97 14.02 15.20 -11.68
C SER A 97 14.97 15.61 -10.55
N GLY A 98 15.89 14.71 -10.12
CA GLY A 98 16.92 14.99 -9.14
C GLY A 98 16.57 14.56 -7.68
N VAL A 99 15.53 13.77 -7.47
CA VAL A 99 15.29 13.13 -6.16
C VAL A 99 16.47 12.21 -5.84
N ASP A 100 17.07 12.39 -4.68
CA ASP A 100 18.22 11.61 -4.18
C ASP A 100 17.88 10.72 -2.99
N THR A 101 16.69 10.89 -2.42
CA THR A 101 16.23 10.13 -1.26
C THR A 101 14.77 9.72 -1.44
N ILE A 102 14.48 8.42 -1.21
CA ILE A 102 13.13 7.88 -1.15
C ILE A 102 12.88 7.39 0.26
N LEU A 103 11.81 7.88 0.87
CA LEU A 103 11.32 7.44 2.17
C LEU A 103 10.02 6.65 1.97
N ASN A 104 10.08 5.34 2.14
CA ASN A 104 8.95 4.43 2.01
C ASN A 104 8.39 4.11 3.40
N LEU A 105 7.29 4.78 3.77
CA LEU A 105 6.58 4.60 5.04
C LEU A 105 5.56 3.48 4.92
N GLY A 106 5.59 2.51 5.84
CA GLY A 106 4.80 1.30 5.75
C GLY A 106 5.25 0.42 4.58
N ALA A 107 6.56 0.21 4.47
CA ALA A 107 7.20 -0.43 3.31
C ALA A 107 6.76 -1.88 3.05
N GLY A 108 6.17 -2.55 4.05
CA GLY A 108 5.66 -3.90 3.92
C GLY A 108 6.66 -4.85 3.25
N LEU A 109 6.19 -5.55 2.25
CA LEU A 109 6.99 -6.48 1.44
C LEU A 109 7.43 -5.87 0.09
N ASP A 110 7.69 -4.57 0.04
CA ASP A 110 8.23 -3.90 -1.15
C ASP A 110 9.62 -4.44 -1.51
N THR A 111 9.85 -4.70 -2.78
CA THR A 111 11.10 -5.25 -3.34
C THR A 111 11.73 -4.31 -4.38
N ARG A 112 11.22 -3.07 -4.53
CA ARG A 112 11.77 -2.10 -5.49
C ARG A 112 13.27 -1.90 -5.35
N PRO A 113 13.87 -1.88 -4.13
CA PRO A 113 15.31 -1.76 -3.96
C PRO A 113 16.12 -2.85 -4.65
N TYR A 114 15.52 -3.99 -4.94
CA TYR A 114 16.19 -5.15 -5.56
C TYR A 114 15.90 -5.28 -7.05
N ARG A 115 14.81 -4.66 -7.57
CA ARG A 115 14.37 -4.88 -8.96
C ARG A 115 14.42 -3.63 -9.85
N MET A 116 14.32 -2.43 -9.28
CA MET A 116 14.35 -1.20 -10.08
C MET A 116 15.79 -0.84 -10.49
N GLU A 117 15.92 -0.32 -11.70
CA GLU A 117 17.18 0.23 -12.22
C GLU A 117 17.18 1.73 -11.95
N LEU A 118 17.82 2.13 -10.85
CA LEU A 118 17.97 3.51 -10.38
C LEU A 118 19.45 3.75 -10.04
N PRO A 119 19.89 5.02 -9.90
CA PRO A 119 21.28 5.33 -9.56
C PRO A 119 21.72 4.66 -8.25
N GLU A 120 22.91 4.08 -8.22
CA GLU A 120 23.49 3.43 -7.03
C GLU A 120 23.61 4.39 -5.83
N SER A 121 23.74 5.70 -6.11
CA SER A 121 23.81 6.75 -5.10
C SER A 121 22.48 7.09 -4.43
N LEU A 122 21.34 6.60 -4.99
CA LEU A 122 20.03 6.84 -4.41
C LEU A 122 19.96 6.24 -3.01
N LEU A 123 19.52 7.04 -2.05
CA LEU A 123 19.20 6.56 -0.71
C LEU A 123 17.73 6.12 -0.65
N TRP A 124 17.50 4.87 -0.29
CA TRP A 124 16.16 4.33 -0.06
C TRP A 124 16.03 3.93 1.40
N ILE A 125 15.06 4.51 2.10
CA ILE A 125 14.78 4.21 3.49
C ILE A 125 13.40 3.55 3.57
N GLU A 126 13.36 2.34 4.13
CA GLU A 126 12.13 1.61 4.45
C GLU A 126 11.82 1.76 5.94
N ALA A 127 10.65 2.28 6.29
CA ALA A 127 10.17 2.36 7.66
C ALA A 127 8.91 1.51 7.82
N ASP A 128 8.91 0.57 8.78
CA ASP A 128 7.76 -0.30 9.05
C ASP A 128 7.87 -0.91 10.46
N TYR A 129 6.82 -1.60 10.89
CA TYR A 129 6.81 -2.35 12.14
C TYR A 129 8.04 -3.25 12.28
N PRO A 130 8.61 -3.38 13.50
CA PRO A 130 9.79 -4.20 13.74
C PRO A 130 9.67 -5.62 13.17
N HIS A 131 8.53 -6.29 13.39
CA HIS A 131 8.31 -7.66 12.90
C HIS A 131 8.28 -7.77 11.37
N MET A 132 7.85 -6.73 10.64
CA MET A 132 7.85 -6.71 9.18
C MET A 132 9.25 -6.51 8.62
N ILE A 133 10.01 -5.60 9.21
CA ILE A 133 11.40 -5.36 8.85
C ILE A 133 12.24 -6.62 9.11
N GLU A 134 12.11 -7.23 10.30
CA GLU A 134 12.83 -8.46 10.67
C GLU A 134 12.53 -9.62 9.74
N PHE A 135 11.24 -9.85 9.44
CA PHE A 135 10.82 -10.85 8.47
C PHE A 135 11.49 -10.64 7.10
N LYS A 136 11.50 -9.39 6.63
CA LYS A 136 12.05 -9.03 5.32
C LYS A 136 13.58 -9.17 5.30
N GLU A 137 14.27 -8.76 6.37
CA GLU A 137 15.71 -8.91 6.54
C GLU A 137 16.13 -10.38 6.52
N GLU A 138 15.42 -11.23 7.26
CA GLU A 138 15.69 -12.68 7.31
C GLU A 138 15.52 -13.32 5.93
N ARG A 139 14.40 -13.03 5.24
CA ARG A 139 14.08 -13.64 3.96
C ARG A 139 14.98 -13.18 2.82
N LEU A 140 15.44 -11.94 2.87
CA LEU A 140 16.28 -11.33 1.85
C LEU A 140 17.77 -11.24 2.25
N ALA A 141 18.20 -11.97 3.29
CA ALA A 141 19.59 -11.91 3.80
C ALA A 141 20.67 -12.25 2.76
N LYS A 142 20.31 -13.00 1.71
CA LYS A 142 21.22 -13.39 0.62
C LYS A 142 21.12 -12.47 -0.59
N GLU A 143 20.14 -11.58 -0.62
CA GLU A 143 19.88 -10.67 -1.73
C GLU A 143 20.63 -9.35 -1.52
N ARG A 144 21.03 -8.72 -2.61
CA ARG A 144 21.70 -7.43 -2.58
C ARG A 144 20.83 -6.36 -3.23
N PRO A 145 20.53 -5.26 -2.52
CA PRO A 145 19.85 -4.13 -3.12
C PRO A 145 20.73 -3.49 -4.20
N ARG A 146 20.11 -2.89 -5.21
CA ARG A 146 20.78 -2.25 -6.35
C ARG A 146 21.33 -0.85 -6.03
N PHE A 147 20.87 -0.25 -4.93
CA PHE A 147 21.27 1.06 -4.43
C PHE A 147 21.28 1.07 -2.90
N ARG A 148 21.59 2.21 -2.29
CA ARG A 148 21.71 2.31 -0.82
C ARG A 148 20.35 2.08 -0.17
N LEU A 149 20.24 1.01 0.62
CA LEU A 149 19.03 0.64 1.35
C LEU A 149 19.29 0.70 2.85
N GLU A 150 18.40 1.40 3.57
CA GLU A 150 18.35 1.43 5.03
C GLU A 150 16.95 1.03 5.50
N ARG A 151 16.87 0.40 6.68
CA ARG A 151 15.61 -0.03 7.27
C ARG A 151 15.47 0.50 8.68
N VAL A 152 14.30 1.06 8.97
CA VAL A 152 13.95 1.63 10.27
C VAL A 152 12.78 0.85 10.84
N LYS A 153 12.98 0.26 12.03
CA LYS A 153 11.97 -0.46 12.80
C LYS A 153 11.18 0.55 13.62
N ILE A 154 9.94 0.83 13.24
CA ILE A 154 9.13 1.87 13.86
C ILE A 154 7.64 1.55 13.76
N ASP A 155 6.86 1.93 14.77
CA ASP A 155 5.42 2.11 14.65
C ASP A 155 5.15 3.55 14.22
N LEU A 156 4.60 3.74 13.02
CA LEU A 156 4.27 5.08 12.50
C LEU A 156 3.15 5.78 13.29
N ALA A 157 2.41 5.06 14.14
CA ALA A 157 1.43 5.63 15.06
C ALA A 157 2.09 6.33 16.27
N ASP A 158 3.34 5.96 16.61
CA ASP A 158 4.14 6.70 17.58
C ASP A 158 4.62 8.03 16.96
N VAL A 159 3.93 9.10 17.29
CA VAL A 159 4.13 10.44 16.70
C VAL A 159 5.53 10.96 16.97
N GLU A 160 6.05 10.79 18.20
CA GLU A 160 7.37 11.30 18.57
C GLU A 160 8.48 10.53 17.84
N ALA A 161 8.43 9.22 17.84
CA ALA A 161 9.39 8.38 17.10
C ALA A 161 9.33 8.67 15.59
N ARG A 162 8.11 8.85 15.03
CA ARG A 162 7.92 9.21 13.63
C ARG A 162 8.56 10.55 13.30
N ARG A 163 8.31 11.60 14.09
CA ARG A 163 8.89 12.94 13.88
C ARG A 163 10.39 12.94 13.97
N GLN A 164 10.95 12.23 14.94
CA GLN A 164 12.40 12.08 15.04
C GLN A 164 12.98 11.42 13.79
N MET A 165 12.46 10.28 13.36
CA MET A 165 12.89 9.56 12.16
C MET A 165 12.77 10.43 10.90
N LEU A 166 11.67 11.18 10.76
CA LEU A 166 11.45 12.11 9.67
C LEU A 166 12.51 13.21 9.63
N ALA A 167 12.80 13.85 10.77
CA ALA A 167 13.81 14.90 10.88
C ALA A 167 15.23 14.38 10.56
N GLU A 168 15.59 13.20 11.07
CA GLU A 168 16.87 12.55 10.78
C GLU A 168 17.02 12.21 9.29
N THR A 169 15.93 11.82 8.63
CA THR A 169 15.91 11.54 7.19
C THR A 169 16.02 12.82 6.38
N ASP A 170 15.25 13.85 6.73
CA ASP A 170 15.25 15.15 6.04
C ASP A 170 16.63 15.83 6.07
N ALA A 171 17.32 15.76 7.20
CA ALA A 171 18.68 16.32 7.35
C ALA A 171 19.73 15.69 6.42
N ARG A 172 19.44 14.54 5.84
CA ARG A 172 20.35 13.77 4.94
C ARG A 172 19.95 13.88 3.47
N ALA A 173 18.76 14.37 3.19
CA ALA A 173 18.20 14.50 1.86
C ALA A 173 18.47 15.91 1.29
N ARG A 174 18.57 16.00 -0.02
CA ARG A 174 18.52 17.28 -0.75
C ARG A 174 17.18 17.44 -1.46
N LYS A 175 16.64 16.34 -1.95
CA LYS A 175 15.33 16.28 -2.60
C LYS A 175 14.72 14.91 -2.36
N MET A 176 13.62 14.87 -1.60
CA MET A 176 13.00 13.63 -1.13
C MET A 176 11.65 13.39 -1.77
N LEU A 177 11.41 12.12 -2.12
CA LEU A 177 10.09 11.59 -2.39
C LEU A 177 9.67 10.71 -1.22
N VAL A 178 8.48 10.97 -0.65
CA VAL A 178 7.83 10.10 0.33
C VAL A 178 6.84 9.19 -0.40
N LEU A 179 6.84 7.91 -0.04
CA LEU A 179 5.91 6.90 -0.52
C LEU A 179 5.12 6.33 0.65
N THR A 180 3.77 6.32 0.53
CA THR A 180 2.86 5.69 1.50
C THR A 180 1.92 4.74 0.74
N GLU A 181 2.46 3.64 0.20
CA GLU A 181 1.68 2.64 -0.54
C GLU A 181 0.84 1.79 0.42
N GLY A 182 -0.49 1.94 0.40
CA GLY A 182 -1.39 1.17 1.26
C GLY A 182 -1.26 1.54 2.74
N VAL A 183 -1.00 2.80 3.06
CA VAL A 183 -0.92 3.32 4.44
C VAL A 183 -2.08 4.25 4.74
N VAL A 184 -2.17 5.37 4.01
CA VAL A 184 -3.18 6.42 4.26
C VAL A 184 -4.61 5.88 4.31
N PRO A 185 -5.03 4.93 3.46
CA PRO A 185 -6.39 4.39 3.51
C PRO A 185 -6.79 3.75 4.84
N TYR A 186 -5.82 3.29 5.64
CA TYR A 186 -6.05 2.65 6.94
C TYR A 186 -6.03 3.62 8.11
N LEU A 187 -5.57 4.86 7.92
CA LEU A 187 -5.55 5.90 8.93
C LEU A 187 -6.94 6.52 9.06
N ASP A 188 -7.27 6.99 10.25
CA ASP A 188 -8.38 7.93 10.40
C ASP A 188 -7.98 9.34 9.91
N GLU A 189 -8.94 10.26 9.85
CA GLU A 189 -8.68 11.62 9.36
C GLU A 189 -7.69 12.41 10.24
N ALA A 190 -7.69 12.19 11.55
CA ALA A 190 -6.75 12.85 12.45
C ALA A 190 -5.32 12.34 12.29
N GLN A 191 -5.17 11.03 12.14
CA GLN A 191 -3.88 10.39 11.87
C GLN A 191 -3.31 10.79 10.50
N ALA A 192 -4.16 10.82 9.47
CA ALA A 192 -3.78 11.25 8.13
C ALA A 192 -3.39 12.75 8.11
N ALA A 193 -4.11 13.59 8.87
CA ALA A 193 -3.80 15.01 9.06
C ALA A 193 -2.42 15.18 9.72
N SER A 194 -2.19 14.50 10.84
CA SER A 194 -0.92 14.55 11.55
C SER A 194 0.25 14.14 10.66
N LEU A 195 0.10 13.05 9.88
CA LEU A 195 1.13 12.63 8.93
C LEU A 195 1.37 13.69 7.84
N ALA A 196 0.31 14.25 7.28
CA ALA A 196 0.41 15.27 6.23
C ALA A 196 1.12 16.54 6.72
N GLU A 197 0.84 16.96 7.96
CA GLU A 197 1.47 18.11 8.60
C GLU A 197 2.94 17.83 8.94
N ASP A 198 3.26 16.66 9.50
CA ASP A 198 4.63 16.26 9.78
C ASP A 198 5.49 16.24 8.51
N LEU A 199 4.97 15.70 7.40
CA LEU A 199 5.68 15.69 6.12
C LEU A 199 5.81 17.08 5.51
N ARG A 200 4.79 17.94 5.68
CA ARG A 200 4.83 19.33 5.16
C ARG A 200 5.84 20.21 5.89
N ALA A 201 6.12 19.91 7.15
CA ALA A 201 7.11 20.64 7.95
C ALA A 201 8.57 20.37 7.53
N LEU A 202 8.83 19.32 6.74
CA LEU A 202 10.18 18.98 6.28
C LEU A 202 10.62 19.87 5.11
N ALA A 203 11.89 20.25 5.11
CA ALA A 203 12.43 21.19 4.13
C ALA A 203 12.68 20.54 2.76
N HIS A 204 13.01 19.25 2.74
CA HIS A 204 13.48 18.56 1.54
C HIS A 204 12.45 17.62 0.90
N VAL A 205 11.23 17.53 1.44
CA VAL A 205 10.15 16.78 0.80
C VAL A 205 9.61 17.57 -0.39
N HIS A 206 9.81 17.02 -1.57
CA HIS A 206 9.35 17.60 -2.84
C HIS A 206 8.13 16.87 -3.38
N TYR A 207 8.01 15.60 -3.08
CA TYR A 207 6.93 14.75 -3.59
C TYR A 207 6.43 13.80 -2.53
N TRP A 208 5.11 13.57 -2.54
CA TRP A 208 4.47 12.53 -1.75
C TRP A 208 3.55 11.70 -2.64
N VAL A 209 3.80 10.40 -2.75
CA VAL A 209 2.98 9.45 -3.50
C VAL A 209 2.10 8.68 -2.54
N LEU A 210 0.80 8.70 -2.78
CA LEU A 210 -0.18 8.02 -1.93
C LEU A 210 -1.39 7.52 -2.70
N ASP A 211 -2.15 6.62 -2.05
CA ASP A 211 -3.39 6.05 -2.59
C ASP A 211 -4.50 7.12 -2.68
N TYR A 212 -5.25 7.04 -3.76
CA TYR A 212 -6.51 7.77 -3.92
C TYR A 212 -7.67 6.79 -4.03
N PHE A 213 -8.66 6.93 -3.18
CA PHE A 213 -9.96 6.30 -3.29
C PHE A 213 -11.06 7.35 -3.16
N SER A 214 -12.02 7.31 -4.08
CA SER A 214 -13.19 8.21 -3.93
C SER A 214 -14.00 7.84 -2.69
N PRO A 215 -14.65 8.82 -2.02
CA PRO A 215 -15.46 8.55 -0.82
C PRO A 215 -16.52 7.46 -1.06
N GLU A 216 -17.07 7.36 -2.28
CA GLU A 216 -18.05 6.35 -2.65
C GLU A 216 -17.47 4.94 -2.60
N VAL A 217 -16.21 4.76 -3.03
CA VAL A 217 -15.53 3.45 -3.00
C VAL A 217 -15.29 3.00 -1.57
N VAL A 218 -14.85 3.90 -0.70
CA VAL A 218 -14.62 3.58 0.71
C VAL A 218 -15.93 3.19 1.39
N LYS A 219 -17.00 3.97 1.20
CA LYS A 219 -18.35 3.68 1.71
C LYS A 219 -18.91 2.35 1.17
N TYR A 220 -18.64 2.02 -0.10
CA TYR A 220 -19.08 0.75 -0.70
C TYR A 220 -18.31 -0.45 -0.12
N ARG A 221 -16.99 -0.34 0.05
CA ARG A 221 -16.15 -1.40 0.62
C ARG A 221 -16.51 -1.71 2.07
N GLY A 222 -16.93 -0.70 2.86
CA GLY A 222 -17.39 -0.88 4.23
C GLY A 222 -18.70 -1.66 4.40
N ARG A 223 -19.39 -2.02 3.30
CA ARG A 223 -20.70 -2.72 3.31
C ARG A 223 -20.64 -4.13 2.74
N ASN A 224 -19.50 -4.63 2.30
CA ASN A 224 -19.36 -5.89 1.57
C ASN A 224 -18.67 -6.98 2.37
N SER A 225 -18.73 -8.24 1.87
CA SER A 225 -18.00 -9.41 2.41
C SER A 225 -16.48 -9.19 2.57
N MET A 226 -15.90 -8.22 1.85
CA MET A 226 -14.52 -7.77 2.05
C MET A 226 -14.35 -7.14 3.43
N HIS A 227 -15.33 -6.36 3.91
CA HIS A 227 -15.29 -5.72 5.23
C HIS A 227 -15.22 -6.77 6.36
N GLU A 228 -16.00 -7.85 6.27
CA GLU A 228 -15.98 -8.94 7.26
C GLU A 228 -14.61 -9.62 7.37
N ARG A 229 -13.90 -9.74 6.24
CA ARG A 229 -12.56 -10.37 6.20
C ARG A 229 -11.42 -9.42 6.56
N MET A 230 -11.67 -8.11 6.50
CA MET A 230 -10.71 -7.06 6.79
C MET A 230 -11.04 -6.29 8.08
N GLN A 231 -11.75 -6.90 9.02
CA GLN A 231 -12.14 -6.26 10.29
C GLN A 231 -10.93 -5.74 11.08
N ASN A 232 -9.79 -6.42 10.98
CA ASN A 232 -8.54 -6.03 11.63
C ASN A 232 -7.67 -5.07 10.78
N ALA A 233 -8.14 -4.70 9.57
CA ALA A 233 -7.51 -3.74 8.68
C ALA A 233 -8.59 -2.93 7.90
N PRO A 234 -9.48 -2.20 8.60
CA PRO A 234 -10.55 -1.45 7.96
C PRO A 234 -9.98 -0.25 7.21
N LEU A 235 -10.58 0.08 6.05
CA LEU A 235 -10.30 1.35 5.38
C LEU A 235 -11.07 2.45 6.11
N GLN A 236 -10.36 3.43 6.64
CA GLN A 236 -10.93 4.48 7.48
C GLN A 236 -10.89 5.87 6.83
N PHE A 237 -9.85 6.15 6.02
CA PHE A 237 -9.66 7.45 5.42
C PHE A 237 -10.66 7.70 4.28
N ALA A 238 -11.69 8.51 4.56
CA ALA A 238 -12.75 8.84 3.62
C ALA A 238 -13.30 10.26 3.83
N PRO A 239 -12.45 11.30 3.75
CA PRO A 239 -12.91 12.67 3.90
C PRO A 239 -13.93 13.02 2.81
N GLU A 240 -14.89 13.92 3.10
CA GLU A 240 -15.90 14.36 2.13
C GLU A 240 -15.25 15.04 0.92
N ASP A 241 -14.26 15.88 1.18
CA ASP A 241 -13.41 16.52 0.16
C ASP A 241 -11.97 16.04 0.31
N TRP A 242 -11.62 15.01 -0.46
CA TRP A 242 -10.28 14.43 -0.45
C TRP A 242 -9.20 15.45 -0.87
N TRP A 243 -9.50 16.28 -1.85
CA TRP A 243 -8.55 17.28 -2.36
C TRP A 243 -8.36 18.42 -1.37
N GLY A 244 -9.46 19.01 -0.91
CA GLY A 244 -9.44 20.08 0.10
C GLY A 244 -8.79 19.64 1.41
N PHE A 245 -8.90 18.35 1.77
CA PHE A 245 -8.23 17.81 2.97
C PHE A 245 -6.71 17.99 2.92
N PHE A 246 -6.07 17.66 1.80
CA PHE A 246 -4.63 17.84 1.62
C PHE A 246 -4.24 19.29 1.31
N GLU A 247 -5.09 20.00 0.56
CA GLU A 247 -4.86 21.40 0.25
C GLU A 247 -4.83 22.29 1.48
N ALA A 248 -5.70 22.04 2.45
CA ALA A 248 -5.72 22.75 3.73
C ALA A 248 -4.44 22.52 4.57
N ARG A 249 -3.67 21.48 4.26
CA ARG A 249 -2.40 21.11 4.91
C ARG A 249 -1.16 21.46 4.09
N GLY A 250 -1.33 22.35 3.11
CA GLY A 250 -0.22 22.87 2.31
C GLY A 250 0.29 21.92 1.22
N TRP A 251 -0.56 20.98 0.79
CA TRP A 251 -0.27 20.09 -0.34
C TRP A 251 -1.12 20.44 -1.56
N ARG A 252 -0.63 20.18 -2.74
CA ARG A 252 -1.42 20.22 -3.98
C ARG A 252 -1.18 18.98 -4.82
N ALA A 253 -2.18 18.55 -5.54
CA ALA A 253 -2.01 17.47 -6.51
C ALA A 253 -1.22 17.99 -7.71
N LYS A 254 -0.04 17.39 -7.94
CA LYS A 254 0.75 17.62 -9.15
C LYS A 254 0.23 16.77 -10.29
N GLU A 255 -0.04 15.49 -10.00
CA GLU A 255 -0.53 14.51 -10.96
C GLU A 255 -1.38 13.45 -10.29
N VAL A 256 -2.38 12.94 -11.04
CA VAL A 256 -3.24 11.83 -10.62
C VAL A 256 -3.26 10.80 -11.73
N ARG A 257 -2.96 9.55 -11.40
CA ARG A 257 -3.06 8.41 -12.32
C ARG A 257 -4.13 7.44 -11.84
N TYR A 258 -5.25 7.39 -12.57
CA TYR A 258 -6.36 6.51 -12.25
C TYR A 258 -6.17 5.12 -12.84
N TYR A 259 -6.60 4.08 -12.12
CA TYR A 259 -6.42 2.69 -12.55
C TYR A 259 -7.01 2.38 -13.91
N TRP A 260 -8.19 2.94 -14.24
CA TRP A 260 -8.83 2.69 -15.53
C TRP A 260 -8.07 3.30 -16.70
N GLU A 261 -7.56 4.51 -16.56
CA GLU A 261 -6.76 5.20 -17.55
C GLU A 261 -5.41 4.48 -17.76
N GLU A 262 -4.77 4.07 -16.66
CA GLU A 262 -3.53 3.30 -16.71
C GLU A 262 -3.72 1.90 -17.31
N ALA A 263 -4.84 1.25 -17.04
CA ALA A 263 -5.17 -0.03 -17.65
C ALA A 263 -5.32 0.06 -19.17
N GLU A 264 -5.91 1.14 -19.67
CA GLU A 264 -6.03 1.40 -21.09
C GLU A 264 -4.65 1.70 -21.71
N ARG A 265 -3.88 2.59 -21.09
CA ARG A 265 -2.52 2.97 -21.52
C ARG A 265 -1.60 1.76 -21.62
N ARG A 266 -1.66 0.84 -20.66
CA ARG A 266 -0.82 -0.36 -20.57
C ARG A 266 -1.43 -1.59 -21.25
N LYS A 267 -2.59 -1.47 -21.87
CA LYS A 267 -3.33 -2.61 -22.46
C LYS A 267 -3.58 -3.74 -21.45
N ARG A 268 -3.73 -3.39 -20.16
CA ARG A 268 -3.96 -4.31 -19.06
C ARG A 268 -5.40 -4.17 -18.53
N GLN A 269 -6.35 -4.51 -19.40
CA GLN A 269 -7.77 -4.41 -19.05
C GLN A 269 -8.18 -5.46 -18.01
N LEU A 270 -9.14 -5.09 -17.16
CA LEU A 270 -9.74 -5.98 -16.17
C LEU A 270 -10.48 -7.13 -16.85
N ARG A 271 -10.03 -8.35 -16.60
CA ARG A 271 -10.66 -9.57 -17.14
C ARG A 271 -11.84 -9.97 -16.26
N LEU A 272 -13.02 -9.45 -16.59
CA LEU A 272 -14.25 -9.82 -15.91
C LEU A 272 -14.84 -11.13 -16.48
N PRO A 273 -15.49 -11.97 -15.64
CA PRO A 273 -16.32 -13.06 -16.10
C PRO A 273 -17.39 -12.56 -17.12
N TRP A 274 -17.74 -13.40 -18.09
CA TRP A 274 -18.61 -12.97 -19.19
C TRP A 274 -19.96 -12.40 -18.74
N HIS A 275 -20.58 -13.00 -17.73
CA HIS A 275 -21.84 -12.53 -17.15
C HIS A 275 -21.71 -11.13 -16.51
N MET A 276 -20.59 -10.85 -15.82
CA MET A 276 -20.32 -9.50 -15.30
C MET A 276 -20.07 -8.51 -16.43
N ARG A 277 -19.35 -8.90 -17.49
CA ARG A 277 -19.16 -8.04 -18.67
C ARG A 277 -20.51 -7.66 -19.30
N ALA A 278 -21.41 -8.64 -19.49
CA ALA A 278 -22.74 -8.40 -20.01
C ALA A 278 -23.54 -7.45 -19.08
N MET A 279 -23.52 -7.69 -17.79
CA MET A 279 -24.18 -6.82 -16.80
C MET A 279 -23.63 -5.38 -16.85
N PHE A 280 -22.33 -5.18 -16.89
CA PHE A 280 -21.72 -3.85 -16.96
C PHE A 280 -22.00 -3.16 -18.30
N ALA A 281 -22.02 -3.90 -19.41
CA ALA A 281 -22.36 -3.37 -20.72
C ALA A 281 -23.81 -2.83 -20.74
N VAL A 282 -24.76 -3.63 -20.24
CA VAL A 282 -26.18 -3.19 -20.14
C VAL A 282 -26.32 -1.99 -19.21
N ARG A 283 -25.75 -2.03 -18.02
CA ARG A 283 -25.79 -0.87 -17.09
C ARG A 283 -25.11 0.36 -17.69
N GLY A 284 -24.02 0.17 -18.43
CA GLY A 284 -23.32 1.26 -19.11
C GLY A 284 -24.18 2.01 -20.13
N LEU A 285 -25.17 1.36 -20.75
CA LEU A 285 -26.10 2.03 -21.68
C LEU A 285 -26.98 3.08 -20.98
N PHE A 286 -27.27 2.86 -19.69
CA PHE A 286 -28.15 3.75 -18.90
C PHE A 286 -27.35 4.76 -18.05
N LEU A 287 -26.03 4.72 -18.05
CA LEU A 287 -25.20 5.68 -17.33
C LEU A 287 -24.97 6.94 -18.17
N SER A 288 -25.22 8.13 -17.58
CA SER A 288 -24.81 9.39 -18.19
C SER A 288 -23.30 9.46 -18.38
N ARG A 289 -22.84 10.26 -19.34
CA ARG A 289 -21.40 10.48 -19.59
C ARG A 289 -20.66 10.87 -18.30
N LYS A 290 -21.22 11.82 -17.53
CA LYS A 290 -20.66 12.28 -16.25
C LYS A 290 -20.46 11.12 -15.25
N ARG A 291 -21.42 10.19 -15.16
CA ARG A 291 -21.31 9.04 -14.25
C ARG A 291 -20.27 8.02 -14.72
N ARG A 292 -20.09 7.85 -16.03
CA ARG A 292 -19.03 6.98 -16.57
C ARG A 292 -17.64 7.55 -16.29
N GLU A 293 -17.45 8.85 -16.51
CA GLU A 293 -16.21 9.57 -16.20
C GLU A 293 -15.88 9.49 -14.69
N ALA A 294 -16.89 9.71 -13.83
CA ALA A 294 -16.71 9.55 -12.38
C ALA A 294 -16.31 8.13 -12.00
N PHE A 295 -16.89 7.11 -12.64
CA PHE A 295 -16.53 5.70 -12.39
C PHE A 295 -15.08 5.38 -12.79
N GLN A 296 -14.55 6.02 -13.82
CA GLN A 296 -13.15 5.85 -14.22
C GLN A 296 -12.16 6.45 -13.20
N LYS A 297 -12.62 7.44 -12.43
CA LYS A 297 -11.79 8.19 -11.46
C LYS A 297 -12.00 7.78 -10.00
N ILE A 298 -12.49 6.57 -9.75
CA ILE A 298 -12.81 6.11 -8.38
C ILE A 298 -11.60 5.71 -7.54
N ALA A 299 -10.48 5.34 -8.18
CA ALA A 299 -9.27 4.91 -7.49
C ALA A 299 -8.03 5.08 -8.36
N GLY A 300 -6.92 5.34 -7.73
CA GLY A 300 -5.62 5.53 -8.39
C GLY A 300 -4.54 5.91 -7.40
N TYR A 301 -3.51 6.58 -7.91
CA TYR A 301 -2.42 7.14 -7.13
C TYR A 301 -2.24 8.62 -7.45
N VAL A 302 -1.90 9.36 -6.42
CA VAL A 302 -1.67 10.81 -6.52
C VAL A 302 -0.21 11.10 -6.19
N LEU A 303 0.38 11.97 -6.98
CA LEU A 303 1.63 12.63 -6.68
C LEU A 303 1.30 14.02 -6.13
N LEU A 304 1.50 14.21 -4.84
CA LEU A 304 1.40 15.53 -4.20
C LEU A 304 2.76 16.23 -4.21
N GLU A 305 2.71 17.56 -4.26
CA GLU A 305 3.87 18.43 -4.02
C GLU A 305 3.47 19.54 -3.02
N PRO A 306 4.43 20.10 -2.26
CA PRO A 306 4.15 21.25 -1.39
C PRO A 306 3.54 22.41 -2.19
N LYS A 307 2.49 23.02 -1.65
CA LYS A 307 2.00 24.31 -2.15
C LYS A 307 3.11 25.37 -1.98
N ALA A 308 3.37 26.14 -3.03
CA ALA A 308 4.17 27.33 -2.88
C ALA A 308 3.49 28.27 -1.86
N GLU A 309 4.24 28.80 -0.92
CA GLU A 309 3.74 29.88 -0.07
C GLU A 309 3.40 31.06 -0.98
N GLU A 310 2.17 31.53 -0.94
CA GLU A 310 1.82 32.81 -1.56
C GLU A 310 2.67 33.88 -0.86
N GLN A 311 3.65 34.44 -1.57
CA GLN A 311 4.32 35.62 -1.12
C GLN A 311 3.25 36.70 -0.99
N VAL A 312 2.84 37.00 0.24
CA VAL A 312 2.07 38.20 0.54
C VAL A 312 2.97 39.37 0.17
N ILE A 313 2.82 39.86 -1.06
CA ILE A 313 3.42 41.14 -1.44
C ILE A 313 2.66 42.15 -0.60
N ASN A 314 3.21 42.51 0.55
CA ASN A 314 2.82 43.71 1.26
C ASN A 314 3.28 44.88 0.38
N GLU A 315 2.38 45.35 -0.48
CA GLU A 315 2.49 46.68 -1.04
C GLU A 315 2.25 47.66 0.14
N GLY A 316 3.35 48.10 0.75
CA GLY A 316 3.39 49.20 1.74
C GLY A 316 3.49 50.53 1.04
#